data_5e940375ab2dac26170c8c86e6f182df
#
_entry.id   5e940375ab2dac26170c8c86e6f182df
#
_cell.length_a   1.000
_cell.length_b   1.000
_cell.length_c   1.000
_cell.angle_alpha   90.00
_cell.angle_beta   90.00
_cell.angle_gamma   90.00
#
_symmetry.space_group_name_H-M   'P 1'
#
loop_
_entity.id
_entity.type
_entity.pdbx_description
1 polymer ?
#
loop_
_entity_poly.entity_id
_entity_poly.type
_entity_poly.pdbx_seq_one_letter_code
_entity_poly.pdbx_strand_id
1 'polypeptide(L)'
;MILILTQCFPSRIGGIENLMFNLSYYLGKNNKVIVLADQHNLIKDTIFDNKFKNNFLVRRFGGIKYFRKRNKVRELEKIINLQNVEVIISDSWKSLEIPIKKLQIKRLPLISLVHGNELIIKNESHHKRIINILKNVDKIVSNSEYTKNLLLKVSKEFSNIEIIYPGVSSFENIEEEELKLSDGQPTLLTLARLEK
;
A
#
# COMPACT_ATOMS: atom_id res chain seq x y z
N MET A 1 3.35 -3.98 17.87
CA MET A 1 2.94 -4.70 16.65
C MET A 1 2.46 -3.72 15.62
N ILE A 2 2.84 -3.93 14.34
CA ILE A 2 2.45 -3.10 13.20
C ILE A 2 1.33 -3.78 12.41
N LEU A 3 0.30 -3.03 12.05
CA LEU A 3 -0.81 -3.52 11.26
C LEU A 3 -0.87 -2.80 9.90
N ILE A 4 -0.89 -3.56 8.82
CA ILE A 4 -0.90 -3.03 7.45
C ILE A 4 -2.24 -3.30 6.80
N LEU A 5 -2.90 -2.25 6.29
CA LEU A 5 -4.15 -2.35 5.54
C LEU A 5 -3.90 -2.09 4.06
N THR A 6 -4.17 -3.06 3.21
CA THR A 6 -3.94 -2.90 1.78
C THR A 6 -5.02 -3.56 0.91
N GLN A 7 -5.24 -2.99 -0.28
CA GLN A 7 -5.99 -3.62 -1.36
C GLN A 7 -5.03 -4.27 -2.37
N CYS A 8 -3.77 -3.83 -2.37
CA CYS A 8 -2.75 -4.19 -3.34
C CYS A 8 -1.62 -4.96 -2.64
N PHE A 9 -1.61 -6.30 -2.78
CA PHE A 9 -0.57 -7.15 -2.20
C PHE A 9 -0.24 -8.32 -3.15
N PRO A 10 0.99 -8.85 -3.19
CA PRO A 10 1.27 -10.08 -3.93
C PRO A 10 0.37 -11.23 -3.43
N SER A 11 -0.03 -12.21 -4.26
CA SER A 11 0.48 -12.67 -5.56
C SER A 11 0.19 -11.80 -6.81
N ARG A 12 -0.59 -10.74 -6.70
CA ARG A 12 -0.77 -9.81 -7.81
C ARG A 12 0.54 -9.07 -8.08
N ILE A 13 0.84 -8.83 -9.38
CA ILE A 13 2.03 -8.10 -9.83
C ILE A 13 1.68 -6.62 -10.00
N GLY A 14 2.47 -5.74 -9.41
CA GLY A 14 2.32 -4.29 -9.55
C GLY A 14 3.28 -3.52 -8.65
N GLY A 15 3.44 -2.23 -8.90
CA GLY A 15 4.36 -1.38 -8.15
C GLY A 15 3.94 -1.19 -6.69
N ILE A 16 2.63 -1.00 -6.44
CA ILE A 16 2.10 -0.85 -5.08
C ILE A 16 2.19 -2.18 -4.33
N GLU A 17 1.89 -3.30 -4.99
CA GLU A 17 2.01 -4.64 -4.43
C GLU A 17 3.44 -4.92 -3.97
N ASN A 18 4.43 -4.61 -4.81
CA ASN A 18 5.84 -4.78 -4.48
C ASN A 18 6.27 -3.85 -3.34
N LEU A 19 5.82 -2.60 -3.35
CA LEU A 19 6.09 -1.65 -2.26
C LEU A 19 5.53 -2.16 -0.92
N MET A 20 4.27 -2.62 -0.90
CA MET A 20 3.63 -3.12 0.32
C MET A 20 4.27 -4.41 0.82
N PHE A 21 4.72 -5.27 -0.10
CA PHE A 21 5.50 -6.46 0.25
C PHE A 21 6.83 -6.08 0.90
N ASN A 22 7.63 -5.25 0.25
CA ASN A 22 8.93 -4.83 0.77
C ASN A 22 8.79 -4.15 2.13
N LEU A 23 7.80 -3.25 2.28
CA LEU A 23 7.50 -2.61 3.55
C LEU A 23 7.19 -3.64 4.64
N SER A 24 6.32 -4.61 4.34
CA SER A 24 5.96 -5.69 5.29
C SER A 24 7.16 -6.55 5.65
N TYR A 25 8.00 -6.88 4.66
CA TYR A 25 9.17 -7.74 4.84
C TYR A 25 10.23 -7.06 5.71
N TYR A 26 10.58 -5.82 5.41
CA TYR A 26 11.62 -5.11 6.16
C TYR A 26 11.16 -4.74 7.57
N LEU A 27 9.91 -4.31 7.75
CA LEU A 27 9.34 -4.09 9.08
C LEU A 27 9.24 -5.39 9.88
N GLY A 28 8.96 -6.50 9.22
CA GLY A 28 8.85 -7.83 9.82
C GLY A 28 10.15 -8.40 10.36
N LYS A 29 11.32 -7.84 9.98
CA LYS A 29 12.61 -8.26 10.54
C LYS A 29 12.74 -7.99 12.04
N ASN A 30 12.15 -6.88 12.51
CA ASN A 30 12.31 -6.43 13.88
C ASN A 30 10.98 -6.24 14.63
N ASN A 31 9.84 -6.45 13.94
CA ASN A 31 8.52 -6.22 14.51
C ASN A 31 7.56 -7.35 14.15
N LYS A 32 6.58 -7.58 15.00
CA LYS A 32 5.42 -8.39 14.62
C LYS A 32 4.56 -7.59 13.64
N VAL A 33 4.42 -8.08 12.40
CA VAL A 33 3.63 -7.44 11.34
C VAL A 33 2.46 -8.33 10.94
N ILE A 34 1.27 -7.75 10.85
CA ILE A 34 0.08 -8.39 10.28
C ILE A 34 -0.42 -7.55 9.12
N VAL A 35 -0.62 -8.20 7.97
CA VAL A 35 -1.13 -7.58 6.74
C VAL A 35 -2.56 -8.03 6.50
N LEU A 36 -3.49 -7.08 6.42
CA LEU A 36 -4.87 -7.33 6.01
C LEU A 36 -5.02 -6.96 4.53
N ALA A 37 -4.99 -7.95 3.65
CA ALA A 37 -4.94 -7.77 2.20
C ALA A 37 -6.21 -8.26 1.50
N ASP A 38 -6.51 -7.71 0.32
CA ASP A 38 -7.51 -8.29 -0.57
C ASP A 38 -6.97 -9.60 -1.17
N GLN A 39 -7.85 -10.59 -1.35
CA GLN A 39 -7.55 -11.83 -2.05
C GLN A 39 -7.71 -11.63 -3.55
N HIS A 40 -6.74 -12.10 -4.34
CA HIS A 40 -6.77 -12.05 -5.80
C HIS A 40 -6.86 -13.43 -6.42
N ASN A 41 -6.04 -14.36 -5.97
CA ASN A 41 -6.03 -15.73 -6.44
C ASN A 41 -5.71 -16.67 -5.26
N LEU A 42 -6.67 -17.48 -4.86
CA LEU A 42 -6.56 -18.31 -3.67
C LEU A 42 -5.28 -19.15 -3.64
N ILE A 43 -4.94 -19.82 -4.74
CA ILE A 43 -3.78 -20.73 -4.81
C ILE A 43 -2.47 -19.93 -4.75
N LYS A 44 -2.31 -18.94 -5.63
CA LYS A 44 -1.10 -18.12 -5.69
C LYS A 44 -0.89 -17.31 -4.41
N ASP A 45 -1.96 -16.78 -3.82
CA ASP A 45 -1.93 -16.06 -2.56
C ASP A 45 -1.47 -16.96 -1.42
N THR A 46 -2.00 -18.18 -1.33
CA THR A 46 -1.61 -19.17 -0.28
C THR A 46 -0.14 -19.56 -0.42
N ILE A 47 0.34 -19.83 -1.64
CA ILE A 47 1.76 -20.17 -1.88
C ILE A 47 2.66 -19.00 -1.43
N PHE A 48 2.30 -17.77 -1.83
CA PHE A 48 3.06 -16.57 -1.45
C PHE A 48 3.07 -16.37 0.08
N ASP A 49 1.92 -16.42 0.73
CA ASP A 49 1.79 -16.19 2.16
C ASP A 49 2.57 -17.23 2.98
N ASN A 50 2.56 -18.48 2.56
CA ASN A 50 3.34 -19.56 3.19
C ASN A 50 4.86 -19.35 3.04
N LYS A 51 5.32 -18.81 1.92
CA LYS A 51 6.73 -18.54 1.69
C LYS A 51 7.29 -17.51 2.68
N PHE A 52 6.48 -16.52 3.07
CA PHE A 52 6.90 -15.39 3.91
C PHE A 52 6.31 -15.40 5.33
N LYS A 53 5.66 -16.47 5.76
CA LYS A 53 4.98 -16.59 7.07
C LYS A 53 5.86 -16.32 8.29
N ASN A 54 7.18 -16.49 8.15
CA ASN A 54 8.15 -16.24 9.23
C ASN A 54 8.53 -14.75 9.36
N ASN A 55 8.23 -13.94 8.33
CA ASN A 55 8.54 -12.52 8.32
C ASN A 55 7.32 -11.68 8.74
N PHE A 56 6.14 -12.03 8.24
CA PHE A 56 4.89 -11.36 8.55
C PHE A 56 3.70 -12.29 8.32
N LEU A 57 2.58 -12.00 8.97
CA LEU A 57 1.35 -12.77 8.81
C LEU A 57 0.40 -12.05 7.85
N VAL A 58 -0.09 -12.74 6.82
CA VAL A 58 -1.11 -12.19 5.91
C VAL A 58 -2.48 -12.79 6.23
N ARG A 59 -3.50 -11.94 6.28
CA ARG A 59 -4.91 -12.34 6.32
C ARG A 59 -5.61 -11.81 5.08
N ARG A 60 -6.12 -12.72 4.25
CA ARG A 60 -6.74 -12.41 2.97
C ARG A 60 -8.25 -12.34 3.07
N PHE A 61 -8.82 -11.38 2.33
CA PHE A 61 -10.26 -11.17 2.26
C PHE A 61 -10.71 -11.25 0.81
N GLY A 62 -11.54 -12.25 0.50
CA GLY A 62 -12.08 -12.50 -0.84
C GLY A 62 -13.55 -12.11 -0.97
N GLY A 63 -14.16 -12.49 -2.12
CA GLY A 63 -15.56 -12.32 -2.41
C GLY A 63 -15.96 -10.91 -2.85
N ILE A 64 -17.27 -10.65 -2.79
CA ILE A 64 -17.87 -9.39 -3.26
C ILE A 64 -17.31 -8.21 -2.46
N LYS A 65 -16.95 -7.12 -3.16
CA LYS A 65 -16.27 -5.93 -2.62
C LYS A 65 -16.89 -5.38 -1.33
N TYR A 66 -18.21 -5.34 -1.25
CA TYR A 66 -18.92 -4.84 -0.07
C TYR A 66 -18.66 -5.68 1.18
N PHE A 67 -18.83 -7.00 1.09
CA PHE A 67 -18.61 -7.92 2.20
C PHE A 67 -17.13 -8.04 2.55
N ARG A 68 -16.27 -8.11 1.53
CA ARG A 68 -14.81 -8.15 1.70
C ARG A 68 -14.30 -6.97 2.54
N LYS A 69 -14.70 -5.74 2.21
CA LYS A 69 -14.31 -4.56 2.97
C LYS A 69 -14.80 -4.62 4.43
N ARG A 70 -16.03 -5.06 4.66
CA ARG A 70 -16.60 -5.17 6.02
C ARG A 70 -15.94 -6.26 6.84
N ASN A 71 -15.66 -7.42 6.24
CA ASN A 71 -14.96 -8.51 6.92
C ASN A 71 -13.53 -8.11 7.28
N LYS A 72 -12.84 -7.37 6.41
CA LYS A 72 -11.53 -6.79 6.72
C LYS A 72 -11.59 -5.84 7.92
N VAL A 73 -12.61 -4.99 8.00
CA VAL A 73 -12.80 -4.08 9.14
C VAL A 73 -13.13 -4.83 10.43
N ARG A 74 -13.97 -5.87 10.38
CA ARG A 74 -14.26 -6.71 11.55
C ARG A 74 -13.00 -7.39 12.09
N GLU A 75 -12.16 -7.90 11.20
CA GLU A 75 -10.90 -8.52 11.59
C GLU A 75 -9.91 -7.49 12.16
N LEU A 76 -9.84 -6.29 11.56
CA LEU A 76 -9.10 -5.17 12.10
C LEU A 76 -9.52 -4.85 13.53
N GLU A 77 -10.81 -4.70 13.80
CA GLU A 77 -11.36 -4.44 15.14
C GLU A 77 -11.01 -5.55 16.14
N LYS A 78 -11.14 -6.79 15.71
CA LYS A 78 -10.76 -7.95 16.54
C LYS A 78 -9.28 -7.89 16.94
N ILE A 79 -8.39 -7.59 15.98
CA ILE A 79 -6.95 -7.51 16.25
C ILE A 79 -6.65 -6.35 17.22
N ILE A 80 -7.21 -5.16 16.98
CA ILE A 80 -6.99 -3.99 17.82
C ILE A 80 -7.48 -4.21 19.26
N ASN A 81 -8.56 -4.98 19.44
CA ASN A 81 -9.09 -5.27 20.78
C ASN A 81 -8.31 -6.34 21.53
N LEU A 82 -7.67 -7.26 20.82
CA LEU A 82 -7.02 -8.44 21.42
C LEU A 82 -5.48 -8.32 21.47
N GLN A 83 -4.89 -7.40 20.73
CA GLN A 83 -3.44 -7.29 20.59
C GLN A 83 -3.00 -5.83 20.73
N ASN A 84 -1.78 -5.63 21.24
CA ASN A 84 -1.18 -4.28 21.33
C ASN A 84 -0.71 -3.82 19.95
N VAL A 85 -1.55 -3.05 19.26
CA VAL A 85 -1.23 -2.40 17.98
C VAL A 85 -0.59 -1.04 18.26
N GLU A 86 0.62 -0.81 17.77
CA GLU A 86 1.37 0.43 17.96
C GLU A 86 1.13 1.42 16.83
N VAL A 87 0.97 0.92 15.61
CA VAL A 87 0.74 1.75 14.43
C VAL A 87 -0.02 0.98 13.35
N ILE A 88 -0.83 1.71 12.61
CA ILE A 88 -1.54 1.21 11.43
C ILE A 88 -1.02 1.94 10.21
N ILE A 89 -0.60 1.19 9.18
CA ILE A 89 -0.14 1.71 7.90
C ILE A 89 -1.13 1.28 6.81
N SER A 90 -1.59 2.21 6.00
CA SER A 90 -2.46 1.91 4.86
C SER A 90 -1.78 2.19 3.52
N ASP A 91 -2.05 1.35 2.53
CA ASP A 91 -1.58 1.55 1.15
C ASP A 91 -2.20 2.78 0.48
N SER A 92 -3.35 3.23 0.95
CA SER A 92 -4.03 4.41 0.40
C SER A 92 -5.21 4.83 1.30
N TRP A 93 -5.72 6.03 1.09
CA TRP A 93 -6.93 6.53 1.75
C TRP A 93 -8.15 5.59 1.55
N LYS A 94 -8.20 4.85 0.42
CA LYS A 94 -9.32 3.91 0.12
C LYS A 94 -9.38 2.74 1.09
N SER A 95 -8.25 2.31 1.63
CA SER A 95 -8.20 1.25 2.64
C SER A 95 -8.70 1.72 4.00
N LEU A 96 -8.66 3.03 4.26
CA LEU A 96 -9.14 3.66 5.48
C LEU A 96 -10.60 4.11 5.42
N GLU A 97 -11.22 4.11 4.25
CA GLU A 97 -12.55 4.69 4.02
C GLU A 97 -13.64 4.20 5.00
N ILE A 98 -13.64 2.92 5.33
CA ILE A 98 -14.61 2.35 6.27
C ILE A 98 -14.11 2.45 7.73
N PRO A 99 -12.87 2.08 8.07
CA PRO A 99 -12.45 2.00 9.46
C PRO A 99 -12.07 3.34 10.08
N ILE A 100 -11.88 4.41 9.31
CA ILE A 100 -11.27 5.66 9.79
C ILE A 100 -11.93 6.19 11.08
N LYS A 101 -13.25 6.26 11.14
CA LYS A 101 -13.98 6.76 12.32
C LYS A 101 -13.70 5.91 13.58
N LYS A 102 -13.61 4.60 13.42
CA LYS A 102 -13.35 3.66 14.52
C LYS A 102 -11.90 3.75 15.00
N LEU A 103 -10.97 3.93 14.07
CA LEU A 103 -9.55 4.09 14.36
C LEU A 103 -9.28 5.38 15.15
N GLN A 104 -9.96 6.46 14.80
CA GLN A 104 -9.90 7.72 15.54
C GLN A 104 -10.35 7.58 16.99
N ILE A 105 -11.45 6.86 17.25
CA ILE A 105 -11.94 6.61 18.62
C ILE A 105 -10.89 5.87 19.45
N LYS A 106 -10.13 4.96 18.82
CA LYS A 106 -9.06 4.18 19.48
C LYS A 106 -7.75 4.95 19.65
N ARG A 107 -7.61 6.13 19.03
CA ARG A 107 -6.40 6.98 19.06
C ARG A 107 -5.10 6.23 18.70
N LEU A 108 -5.20 5.29 17.74
CA LEU A 108 -4.03 4.56 17.25
C LEU A 108 -3.31 5.40 16.20
N PRO A 109 -1.97 5.48 16.26
CA PRO A 109 -1.17 6.14 15.24
C PRO A 109 -1.46 5.57 13.85
N LEU A 110 -1.77 6.45 12.90
CA LEU A 110 -2.27 6.10 11.57
C LEU A 110 -1.45 6.77 10.48
N ILE A 111 -0.84 5.96 9.62
CA ILE A 111 -0.06 6.41 8.47
C ILE A 111 -0.78 6.00 7.19
N SER A 112 -0.94 6.92 6.25
CA SER A 112 -1.48 6.62 4.91
C SER A 112 -0.44 6.91 3.85
N LEU A 113 -0.15 5.90 3.02
CA LEU A 113 0.63 6.11 1.80
C LEU A 113 -0.25 6.72 0.72
N VAL A 114 0.35 7.47 -0.20
CA VAL A 114 -0.29 8.01 -1.40
C VAL A 114 0.63 7.88 -2.60
N HIS A 115 0.05 7.53 -3.77
CA HIS A 115 0.80 7.16 -4.97
C HIS A 115 0.51 8.04 -6.19
N GLY A 116 -0.52 8.90 -6.11
CA GLY A 116 -0.87 9.90 -7.13
C GLY A 116 -2.20 9.63 -7.83
N ASN A 117 -2.38 8.52 -8.54
CA ASN A 117 -3.61 8.26 -9.32
C ASN A 117 -4.90 8.28 -8.50
N GLU A 118 -4.87 7.84 -7.25
CA GLU A 118 -6.02 7.84 -6.35
C GLU A 118 -6.39 9.23 -5.84
N LEU A 119 -5.52 10.24 -6.06
CA LEU A 119 -5.75 11.64 -5.70
C LEU A 119 -6.43 12.43 -6.83
N ILE A 120 -6.54 11.87 -8.03
CA ILE A 120 -7.20 12.52 -9.15
C ILE A 120 -8.69 12.68 -8.82
N ILE A 121 -9.13 13.93 -8.68
CA ILE A 121 -10.50 14.29 -8.31
C ILE A 121 -11.43 13.98 -9.48
N LYS A 122 -12.41 13.09 -9.25
CA LYS A 122 -13.42 12.70 -10.25
C LYS A 122 -14.68 13.55 -10.18
N ASN A 123 -15.06 13.93 -8.96
CA ASN A 123 -16.23 14.76 -8.66
C ASN A 123 -16.13 15.28 -7.22
N GLU A 124 -17.04 16.15 -6.82
CA GLU A 124 -17.05 16.76 -5.49
C GLU A 124 -17.18 15.75 -4.35
N SER A 125 -18.01 14.73 -4.49
CA SER A 125 -18.14 13.66 -3.49
C SER A 125 -16.84 12.90 -3.30
N HIS A 126 -16.13 12.58 -4.38
CA HIS A 126 -14.82 11.94 -4.32
C HIS A 126 -13.78 12.84 -3.63
N HIS A 127 -13.78 14.13 -3.94
CA HIS A 127 -12.93 15.13 -3.29
C HIS A 127 -13.16 15.19 -1.77
N LYS A 128 -14.43 15.38 -1.36
CA LYS A 128 -14.81 15.39 0.07
C LYS A 128 -14.36 14.12 0.80
N ARG A 129 -14.47 12.96 0.17
CA ARG A 129 -14.03 11.67 0.76
C ARG A 129 -12.53 11.62 1.00
N ILE A 130 -11.72 12.04 0.02
CA ILE A 130 -10.25 12.10 0.17
C ILE A 130 -9.88 12.98 1.36
N ILE A 131 -10.41 14.22 1.38
CA ILE A 131 -10.13 15.18 2.46
C ILE A 131 -10.56 14.62 3.81
N ASN A 132 -11.80 14.11 3.90
CA ASN A 132 -12.35 13.62 5.17
C ASN A 132 -11.54 12.44 5.75
N ILE A 133 -10.87 11.67 4.92
CA ILE A 133 -10.03 10.55 5.37
C ILE A 133 -8.63 11.03 5.70
N LEU A 134 -7.97 11.73 4.78
CA LEU A 134 -6.56 12.10 4.94
C LEU A 134 -6.32 13.17 6.02
N LYS A 135 -7.29 14.03 6.32
CA LYS A 135 -7.17 14.95 7.46
C LYS A 135 -7.20 14.27 8.83
N ASN A 136 -7.59 12.99 8.86
CA ASN A 136 -7.75 12.20 10.08
C ASN A 136 -6.69 11.12 10.23
N VAL A 137 -5.58 11.22 9.49
CA VAL A 137 -4.38 10.40 9.69
C VAL A 137 -3.27 11.23 10.32
N ASP A 138 -2.42 10.60 11.11
CA ASP A 138 -1.33 11.30 11.80
C ASP A 138 -0.21 11.67 10.84
N LYS A 139 0.03 10.85 9.80
CA LYS A 139 1.05 11.10 8.79
C LYS A 139 0.57 10.65 7.41
N ILE A 140 0.78 11.49 6.40
CA ILE A 140 0.60 11.15 4.99
C ILE A 140 1.99 10.98 4.38
N VAL A 141 2.27 9.81 3.84
CA VAL A 141 3.54 9.52 3.17
C VAL A 141 3.35 9.56 1.66
N SER A 142 4.01 10.52 1.03
CA SER A 142 4.05 10.70 -0.41
C SER A 142 5.29 10.02 -1.01
N ASN A 143 5.13 9.32 -2.12
CA ASN A 143 6.23 8.64 -2.80
C ASN A 143 7.10 9.56 -3.67
N SER A 144 6.72 10.83 -3.84
CA SER A 144 7.46 11.83 -4.63
C SER A 144 6.98 13.25 -4.36
N GLU A 145 7.80 14.25 -4.74
CA GLU A 145 7.40 15.67 -4.75
C GLU A 145 6.17 15.90 -5.64
N TYR A 146 6.09 15.22 -6.79
CA TYR A 146 4.94 15.32 -7.67
C TYR A 146 3.65 14.89 -6.95
N THR A 147 3.66 13.77 -6.25
CA THR A 147 2.50 13.27 -5.51
C THR A 147 2.14 14.18 -4.33
N LYS A 148 3.13 14.74 -3.63
CA LYS A 148 2.90 15.79 -2.62
C LYS A 148 2.19 17.01 -3.22
N ASN A 149 2.63 17.47 -4.38
CA ASN A 149 2.00 18.60 -5.06
C ASN A 149 0.56 18.28 -5.48
N LEU A 150 0.25 17.03 -5.87
CA LEU A 150 -1.13 16.59 -6.09
C LEU A 150 -1.97 16.62 -4.80
N LEU A 151 -1.41 16.19 -3.67
CA LEU A 151 -2.09 16.30 -2.37
C LEU A 151 -2.43 17.74 -2.01
N LEU A 152 -1.50 18.67 -2.20
CA LEU A 152 -1.71 20.09 -1.92
C LEU A 152 -2.75 20.75 -2.87
N LYS A 153 -2.93 20.19 -4.09
CA LYS A 153 -4.06 20.57 -4.96
C LYS A 153 -5.40 20.03 -4.46
N VAL A 154 -5.41 18.88 -3.78
CA VAL A 154 -6.63 18.35 -3.13
C VAL A 154 -7.04 19.19 -1.94
N SER A 155 -6.09 19.54 -1.07
CA SER A 155 -6.29 20.49 0.04
C SER A 155 -4.96 21.08 0.50
N LYS A 156 -4.93 22.41 0.65
CA LYS A 156 -3.79 23.13 1.23
C LYS A 156 -3.66 22.95 2.74
N GLU A 157 -4.68 22.38 3.39
CA GLU A 157 -4.72 22.16 4.83
C GLU A 157 -3.89 20.94 5.29
N PHE A 158 -3.46 20.09 4.36
CA PHE A 158 -2.60 18.95 4.72
C PHE A 158 -1.20 19.43 5.12
N SER A 159 -0.90 19.38 6.41
CA SER A 159 0.38 19.83 7.01
C SER A 159 1.29 18.66 7.44
N ASN A 160 0.74 17.44 7.51
CA ASN A 160 1.40 16.24 8.02
C ASN A 160 1.95 15.34 6.90
N ILE A 161 2.38 15.95 5.78
CA ILE A 161 2.91 15.24 4.61
C ILE A 161 4.42 15.04 4.75
N GLU A 162 4.88 13.83 4.52
CA GLU A 162 6.28 13.48 4.43
C GLU A 162 6.57 12.79 3.09
N ILE A 163 7.74 13.08 2.50
CA ILE A 163 8.16 12.44 1.26
C ILE A 163 9.14 11.34 1.59
N ILE A 164 8.78 10.11 1.21
CA ILE A 164 9.65 8.95 1.32
C ILE A 164 9.68 8.28 -0.06
N TYR A 165 10.81 8.39 -0.74
CA TYR A 165 10.98 7.75 -2.05
C TYR A 165 11.00 6.22 -1.90
N PRO A 166 10.33 5.49 -2.81
CA PRO A 166 10.41 4.03 -2.83
C PRO A 166 11.85 3.57 -2.98
N GLY A 167 12.25 2.62 -2.15
CA GLY A 167 13.55 1.96 -2.30
C GLY A 167 13.58 1.11 -3.57
N VAL A 168 14.79 0.90 -4.10
CA VAL A 168 15.06 -0.04 -5.18
C VAL A 168 15.70 -1.30 -4.62
N SER A 169 15.45 -2.44 -5.26
CA SER A 169 16.13 -3.69 -4.93
C SER A 169 17.59 -3.63 -5.38
N SER A 170 18.50 -4.24 -4.61
CA SER A 170 19.88 -4.43 -5.05
C SER A 170 19.91 -5.37 -6.26
N PHE A 171 20.71 -5.01 -7.26
CA PHE A 171 20.92 -5.80 -8.48
C PHE A 171 22.21 -6.61 -8.44
N GLU A 172 22.82 -6.80 -7.28
CA GLU A 172 24.15 -7.42 -7.11
C GLU A 172 24.26 -8.87 -7.60
N ASN A 173 23.15 -9.55 -7.88
CA ASN A 173 23.11 -10.95 -8.31
C ASN A 173 22.31 -11.15 -9.61
N ILE A 174 22.23 -10.16 -10.48
CA ILE A 174 21.62 -10.33 -11.79
C ILE A 174 22.73 -10.76 -12.75
N GLU A 175 22.59 -11.96 -13.34
CA GLU A 175 23.42 -12.37 -14.46
C GLU A 175 23.19 -11.40 -15.61
N GLU A 176 24.27 -10.75 -16.07
CA GLU A 176 24.23 -9.86 -17.22
C GLU A 176 24.09 -10.74 -18.48
N GLU A 177 22.93 -10.72 -19.13
CA GLU A 177 22.81 -11.22 -20.50
C GLU A 177 23.29 -10.15 -21.47
N GLU A 178 24.30 -10.47 -22.27
CA GLU A 178 24.75 -9.61 -23.39
C GLU A 178 23.60 -9.46 -24.41
N LEU A 179 22.94 -8.31 -24.41
CA LEU A 179 22.07 -7.91 -25.49
C LEU A 179 22.90 -7.58 -26.72
N LYS A 180 22.93 -8.46 -27.72
CA LYS A 180 23.49 -8.15 -29.04
C LYS A 180 22.62 -7.10 -29.71
N LEU A 181 22.99 -5.85 -29.55
CA LEU A 181 22.39 -4.73 -30.27
C LEU A 181 23.00 -4.69 -31.68
N SER A 182 22.20 -4.32 -32.68
CA SER A 182 22.70 -4.23 -34.07
C SER A 182 23.83 -3.21 -34.17
N ASP A 183 24.97 -3.64 -34.71
CA ASP A 183 26.19 -2.84 -34.87
C ASP A 183 25.90 -1.54 -35.65
N GLY A 184 26.25 -0.40 -35.05
CA GLY A 184 26.36 0.87 -35.73
C GLY A 184 25.07 1.69 -35.88
N GLN A 185 23.93 1.24 -35.33
CA GLN A 185 22.70 2.05 -35.35
C GLN A 185 22.34 2.54 -33.94
N PRO A 186 21.82 3.77 -33.80
CA PRO A 186 21.33 4.26 -32.50
C PRO A 186 20.17 3.40 -32.02
N THR A 187 20.30 2.83 -30.81
CA THR A 187 19.26 1.99 -30.21
C THR A 187 18.48 2.78 -29.18
N LEU A 188 17.15 2.81 -29.33
CA LEU A 188 16.23 3.37 -28.36
C LEU A 188 15.57 2.23 -27.57
N LEU A 189 15.83 2.16 -26.26
CA LEU A 189 15.19 1.21 -25.37
C LEU A 189 14.04 1.88 -24.63
N THR A 190 12.83 1.32 -24.74
CA THR A 190 11.68 1.73 -23.94
C THR A 190 11.29 0.58 -23.03
N LEU A 191 11.38 0.79 -21.72
CA LEU A 191 10.88 -0.14 -20.70
C LEU A 191 9.55 0.38 -20.14
N ALA A 192 8.45 -0.25 -20.54
CA ALA A 192 7.12 0.19 -20.14
C ALA A 192 6.14 -0.99 -20.00
N ARG A 193 5.08 -0.79 -19.18
CA ARG A 193 3.95 -1.71 -19.18
C ARG A 193 3.10 -1.40 -20.42
N LEU A 194 2.84 -2.42 -21.22
CA LEU A 194 1.85 -2.34 -22.30
C LEU A 194 0.49 -2.70 -21.71
N GLU A 195 -0.43 -1.73 -21.66
CA GLU A 195 -1.84 -1.94 -21.30
C GLU A 195 -2.68 -1.78 -22.56
N LYS A 196 -3.64 -2.72 -22.78
CA LYS A 196 -4.64 -2.63 -23.85
C LYS A 196 -5.78 -1.72 -23.43
#